data_adb2abc22f4a194a9f5aadfee4460c74
#
_entry.id   adb2abc22f4a194a9f5aadfee4460c74
#
_cell.length_a   1.000
_cell.length_b   1.000
_cell.length_c   1.000
_cell.angle_alpha   90.00
_cell.angle_beta   90.00
_cell.angle_gamma   90.00
#
_symmetry.space_group_name_H-M   'P 1'
#
loop_
_entity.id
_entity.type
_entity.pdbx_description
1 polymer ?
#
loop_
_entity_poly.entity_id
_entity_poly.type
_entity_poly.pdbx_seq_one_letter_code
_entity_poly.pdbx_strand_id
1 'polypeptide(L)'
;MAKKQENVPWYGTAMRRGIQYYRTRITDADGKRVDLYAETCEELQLKEMEARRQVEEAVFRRKHPTVAEYCEKWLLMQSAKVSSGTLRGYTQTMNNYIVKPLGDMYLEDVTADDIRLAMIPLASKSAGLYSKVNMLLKCVFYSAERSQLLEYNPCEGLSAKGGKPGKKINALTDEQVKLLLDTVRGLPPYTFIMIALYSGLRREEILGLRISGCSYAVHLCTESMALRK
;
A
#
# COMPACT_ATOMS: atom_id res chain seq x y z
N MET A 1 17.00 56.65 -12.14
CA MET A 1 17.13 55.33 -11.48
C MET A 1 17.83 54.36 -12.45
N ALA A 2 19.10 54.04 -12.19
CA ALA A 2 19.88 53.15 -13.04
C ALA A 2 19.37 51.73 -12.85
N LYS A 3 18.93 51.09 -13.92
CA LYS A 3 18.61 49.63 -13.91
C LYS A 3 19.91 48.89 -13.62
N LYS A 4 19.92 48.17 -12.48
CA LYS A 4 20.98 47.26 -12.12
C LYS A 4 21.08 46.23 -13.25
N GLN A 5 22.13 46.28 -14.05
CA GLN A 5 22.41 45.26 -15.04
C GLN A 5 22.63 43.93 -14.29
N GLU A 6 21.71 43.02 -14.43
CA GLU A 6 21.88 41.63 -13.97
C GLU A 6 23.06 41.06 -14.72
N ASN A 7 24.05 40.56 -13.98
CA ASN A 7 25.24 39.95 -14.53
C ASN A 7 24.84 38.64 -15.18
N VAL A 8 24.61 38.62 -16.50
CA VAL A 8 24.29 37.41 -17.27
C VAL A 8 25.54 36.56 -17.30
N PRO A 9 25.50 35.32 -16.82
CA PRO A 9 26.65 34.43 -16.80
C PRO A 9 27.13 34.15 -18.23
N TRP A 10 28.48 34.04 -18.44
CA TRP A 10 29.06 33.68 -19.71
C TRP A 10 28.83 32.18 -19.99
N TYR A 11 28.00 31.85 -20.96
CA TYR A 11 27.70 30.49 -21.38
C TYR A 11 28.60 30.07 -22.60
N GLY A 12 28.99 28.80 -22.61
CA GLY A 12 29.65 28.21 -23.79
C GLY A 12 28.69 28.11 -24.98
N THR A 13 29.21 28.11 -26.17
CA THR A 13 28.42 27.91 -27.41
C THR A 13 28.61 26.51 -27.99
N ALA A 14 27.59 25.97 -28.64
CA ALA A 14 27.62 24.69 -29.31
C ALA A 14 26.84 24.78 -30.62
N MET A 15 27.39 24.16 -31.69
CA MET A 15 26.71 24.06 -32.98
C MET A 15 25.86 22.80 -33.03
N ARG A 16 24.60 22.94 -33.39
CA ARG A 16 23.69 21.80 -33.68
C ARG A 16 22.94 22.06 -35.00
N ARG A 17 23.04 21.16 -35.92
CA ARG A 17 22.39 21.24 -37.27
C ARG A 17 22.63 22.57 -37.98
N GLY A 18 23.83 23.15 -37.85
CA GLY A 18 24.16 24.43 -38.45
C GLY A 18 23.69 25.69 -37.72
N ILE A 19 23.03 25.54 -36.59
CA ILE A 19 22.54 26.64 -35.72
C ILE A 19 23.43 26.69 -34.47
N GLN A 20 23.83 27.91 -34.06
CA GLN A 20 24.60 28.14 -32.86
C GLN A 20 23.67 28.29 -31.67
N TYR A 21 23.89 27.49 -30.62
CA TYR A 21 23.16 27.53 -29.35
C TYR A 21 24.10 27.88 -28.21
N TYR A 22 23.60 28.57 -27.22
CA TYR A 22 24.23 28.66 -25.90
C TYR A 22 24.01 27.36 -25.14
N ARG A 23 25.04 26.93 -24.38
CA ARG A 23 25.05 25.66 -23.67
C ARG A 23 25.49 25.85 -22.22
N THR A 24 24.79 25.19 -21.31
CA THR A 24 25.21 24.95 -19.91
C THR A 24 25.03 23.48 -19.55
N ARG A 25 25.69 23.06 -18.50
CA ARG A 25 25.60 21.69 -18.00
C ARG A 25 25.24 21.72 -16.53
N ILE A 26 24.19 20.98 -16.16
CA ILE A 26 23.75 20.78 -14.79
C ILE A 26 23.90 19.30 -14.42
N THR A 27 23.95 19.03 -13.11
CA THR A 27 23.87 17.66 -12.59
C THR A 27 22.47 17.43 -12.07
N ASP A 28 21.80 16.39 -12.57
CA ASP A 28 20.46 16.00 -12.12
C ASP A 28 20.51 15.38 -10.70
N ALA A 29 19.34 15.22 -10.09
CA ALA A 29 19.18 14.59 -8.77
C ALA A 29 19.74 13.15 -8.69
N ASP A 30 19.91 12.47 -9.83
CA ASP A 30 20.53 11.15 -9.95
C ASP A 30 22.06 11.18 -10.15
N GLY A 31 22.68 12.37 -10.12
CA GLY A 31 24.10 12.53 -10.38
C GLY A 31 24.47 12.48 -11.87
N LYS A 32 23.50 12.41 -12.78
CA LYS A 32 23.73 12.45 -14.23
C LYS A 32 23.92 13.86 -14.71
N ARG A 33 24.81 14.06 -15.66
CA ARG A 33 25.05 15.35 -16.31
C ARG A 33 24.06 15.56 -17.45
N VAL A 34 23.31 16.65 -17.39
CA VAL A 34 22.33 17.05 -18.41
C VAL A 34 22.79 18.36 -19.06
N ASP A 35 22.85 18.37 -20.38
CA ASP A 35 23.19 19.57 -21.14
C ASP A 35 21.92 20.33 -21.52
N LEU A 36 21.87 21.62 -21.17
CA LEU A 36 20.79 22.53 -21.56
C LEU A 36 21.25 23.42 -22.71
N TYR A 37 20.33 23.69 -23.63
CA TYR A 37 20.57 24.50 -24.83
C TYR A 37 19.47 25.55 -24.97
N ALA A 38 19.84 26.76 -25.43
CA ALA A 38 18.91 27.80 -25.80
C ALA A 38 19.50 28.68 -26.91
N GLU A 39 18.65 29.42 -27.62
CA GLU A 39 19.06 30.34 -28.68
C GLU A 39 19.60 31.65 -28.13
N THR A 40 19.14 32.06 -26.94
CA THR A 40 19.58 33.27 -26.26
C THR A 40 20.15 32.95 -24.88
N CYS A 41 21.04 33.81 -24.39
CA CYS A 41 21.62 33.71 -23.05
C CYS A 41 20.55 33.82 -21.94
N GLU A 42 19.57 34.71 -22.13
CA GLU A 42 18.50 34.94 -21.16
C GLU A 42 17.61 33.70 -21.03
N GLU A 43 17.23 33.11 -22.16
CA GLU A 43 16.45 31.85 -22.18
C GLU A 43 17.22 30.70 -21.51
N LEU A 44 18.52 30.60 -21.77
CA LEU A 44 19.34 29.57 -21.14
C LEU A 44 19.44 29.74 -19.63
N GLN A 45 19.54 30.98 -19.15
CA GLN A 45 19.57 31.31 -17.74
C GLN A 45 18.26 30.92 -17.04
N LEU A 46 17.12 31.22 -17.66
CA LEU A 46 15.81 30.81 -17.13
C LEU A 46 15.69 29.27 -17.06
N LYS A 47 16.08 28.59 -18.13
CA LYS A 47 16.08 27.11 -18.16
C LYS A 47 17.01 26.52 -17.09
N GLU A 48 18.17 27.10 -16.88
CA GLU A 48 19.11 26.66 -15.86
C GLU A 48 18.55 26.86 -14.45
N MET A 49 17.98 28.02 -14.18
CA MET A 49 17.37 28.32 -12.87
C MET A 49 16.21 27.36 -12.58
N GLU A 50 15.33 27.12 -13.55
CA GLU A 50 14.22 26.19 -13.39
C GLU A 50 14.70 24.76 -13.19
N ALA A 51 15.68 24.31 -13.97
CA ALA A 51 16.23 22.98 -13.84
C ALA A 51 16.97 22.77 -12.50
N ARG A 52 17.70 23.78 -12.00
CA ARG A 52 18.33 23.74 -10.68
C ARG A 52 17.27 23.64 -9.57
N ARG A 53 16.18 24.43 -9.66
CA ARG A 53 15.07 24.36 -8.71
C ARG A 53 14.43 22.96 -8.70
N GLN A 54 14.20 22.37 -9.87
CA GLN A 54 13.66 21.02 -9.97
C GLN A 54 14.58 19.97 -9.34
N VAL A 55 15.90 20.11 -9.51
CA VAL A 55 16.90 19.23 -8.89
C VAL A 55 16.86 19.40 -7.35
N GLU A 56 16.84 20.63 -6.85
CA GLU A 56 16.78 20.92 -5.42
C GLU A 56 15.49 20.35 -4.80
N GLU A 57 14.34 20.56 -5.45
CA GLU A 57 13.06 19.98 -5.02
C GLU A 57 13.08 18.46 -5.02
N ALA A 58 13.66 17.83 -6.04
CA ALA A 58 13.78 16.36 -6.12
C ALA A 58 14.71 15.80 -5.03
N VAL A 59 15.82 16.47 -4.74
CA VAL A 59 16.73 16.10 -3.65
C VAL A 59 16.06 16.29 -2.29
N PHE A 60 15.31 17.38 -2.10
CA PHE A 60 14.54 17.62 -0.89
C PHE A 60 13.50 16.53 -0.66
N ARG A 61 12.67 16.20 -1.66
CA ARG A 61 11.65 15.13 -1.56
C ARG A 61 12.25 13.76 -1.26
N ARG A 62 13.45 13.45 -1.75
CA ARG A 62 14.12 12.19 -1.41
C ARG A 62 14.54 12.10 0.05
N LYS A 63 14.93 13.22 0.65
CA LYS A 63 15.29 13.29 2.07
C LYS A 63 14.06 13.37 2.97
N HIS A 64 13.01 14.05 2.50
CA HIS A 64 11.78 14.33 3.23
C HIS A 64 10.55 13.80 2.47
N PRO A 65 10.37 12.47 2.37
CA PRO A 65 9.21 11.90 1.67
C PRO A 65 7.93 12.18 2.46
N THR A 66 6.81 12.30 1.75
CA THR A 66 5.49 12.31 2.38
C THR A 66 5.11 10.91 2.87
N VAL A 67 4.12 10.85 3.76
CA VAL A 67 3.57 9.55 4.24
C VAL A 67 3.04 8.72 3.07
N ALA A 68 2.37 9.35 2.07
CA ALA A 68 1.87 8.65 0.90
C ALA A 68 3.01 8.02 0.07
N GLU A 69 4.03 8.80 -0.27
CA GLU A 69 5.20 8.33 -1.03
C GLU A 69 5.93 7.19 -0.31
N TYR A 70 6.06 7.31 1.02
CA TYR A 70 6.72 6.24 1.78
C TYR A 70 5.85 4.98 1.91
N CYS A 71 4.54 5.12 2.04
CA CYS A 71 3.61 3.99 2.00
C CYS A 71 3.69 3.22 0.69
N GLU A 72 3.76 3.90 -0.46
CA GLU A 72 3.94 3.27 -1.77
C GLU A 72 5.27 2.50 -1.86
N LYS A 73 6.36 3.14 -1.43
CA LYS A 73 7.68 2.50 -1.36
C LYS A 73 7.66 1.26 -0.46
N TRP A 74 7.01 1.36 0.70
CA TRP A 74 6.90 0.24 1.63
C TRP A 74 6.08 -0.91 1.04
N LEU A 75 4.95 -0.62 0.38
CA LEU A 75 4.15 -1.63 -0.33
C LEU A 75 4.94 -2.33 -1.44
N LEU A 76 5.75 -1.59 -2.17
CA LEU A 76 6.65 -2.17 -3.19
C LEU A 76 7.64 -3.15 -2.55
N MET A 77 8.26 -2.79 -1.42
CA MET A 77 9.14 -3.69 -0.68
C MET A 77 8.43 -4.93 -0.14
N GLN A 78 7.14 -4.81 0.24
CA GLN A 78 6.34 -5.94 0.71
C GLN A 78 5.89 -6.86 -0.43
N SER A 79 5.77 -6.37 -1.66
CA SER A 79 5.32 -7.17 -2.82
C SER A 79 6.17 -8.41 -3.06
N ALA A 80 7.46 -8.35 -2.71
CA ALA A 80 8.39 -9.48 -2.80
C ALA A 80 8.26 -10.50 -1.65
N LYS A 81 7.54 -10.15 -0.56
CA LYS A 81 7.51 -10.94 0.68
C LYS A 81 6.14 -11.57 0.97
N VAL A 82 5.07 -10.97 0.44
CA VAL A 82 3.70 -11.39 0.77
C VAL A 82 2.92 -11.80 -0.48
N SER A 83 1.87 -12.60 -0.30
CA SER A 83 1.00 -12.99 -1.40
C SER A 83 0.24 -11.80 -2.00
N SER A 84 -0.15 -11.89 -3.27
CA SER A 84 -0.90 -10.85 -3.99
C SER A 84 -2.21 -10.47 -3.27
N GLY A 85 -2.90 -11.43 -2.65
CA GLY A 85 -4.11 -11.19 -1.86
C GLY A 85 -3.83 -10.37 -0.61
N THR A 86 -2.75 -10.67 0.11
CA THR A 86 -2.32 -9.91 1.29
C THR A 86 -1.90 -8.50 0.91
N LEU A 87 -1.12 -8.35 -0.17
CA LEU A 87 -0.67 -7.05 -0.67
C LEU A 87 -1.87 -6.16 -1.04
N ARG A 88 -2.85 -6.69 -1.78
CA ARG A 88 -4.08 -5.98 -2.10
C ARG A 88 -4.82 -5.51 -0.84
N GLY A 89 -4.91 -6.37 0.18
CA GLY A 89 -5.51 -6.03 1.46
C GLY A 89 -4.75 -4.95 2.23
N TYR A 90 -3.42 -4.89 2.12
CA TYR A 90 -2.59 -3.82 2.69
C TYR A 90 -2.81 -2.52 1.95
N THR A 91 -2.69 -2.52 0.62
CA THR A 91 -2.90 -1.35 -0.24
C THR A 91 -4.27 -0.71 0.02
N GLN A 92 -5.35 -1.50 0.01
CA GLN A 92 -6.69 -0.99 0.27
C GLN A 92 -6.82 -0.37 1.68
N THR A 93 -6.24 -1.03 2.68
CA THR A 93 -6.31 -0.55 4.06
C THR A 93 -5.50 0.73 4.24
N MET A 94 -4.27 0.77 3.70
CA MET A 94 -3.41 1.95 3.79
C MET A 94 -4.01 3.16 3.07
N ASN A 95 -4.48 2.99 1.84
CA ASN A 95 -5.08 4.09 1.08
C ASN A 95 -6.30 4.69 1.78
N ASN A 96 -7.14 3.84 2.38
CA ASN A 96 -8.37 4.30 3.01
C ASN A 96 -8.20 4.91 4.40
N TYR A 97 -7.21 4.45 5.17
CA TYR A 97 -7.13 4.76 6.60
C TYR A 97 -5.80 5.38 7.05
N ILE A 98 -4.78 5.38 6.21
CA ILE A 98 -3.48 5.99 6.49
C ILE A 98 -3.20 7.14 5.53
N VAL A 99 -3.24 6.87 4.22
CA VAL A 99 -2.92 7.88 3.20
C VAL A 99 -3.97 9.00 3.16
N LYS A 100 -5.26 8.69 3.28
CA LYS A 100 -6.30 9.74 3.28
C LYS A 100 -6.13 10.78 4.39
N PRO A 101 -5.90 10.41 5.66
CA PRO A 101 -5.74 11.40 6.73
C PRO A 101 -4.33 11.97 6.88
N LEU A 102 -3.28 11.25 6.50
CA LEU A 102 -1.89 11.60 6.81
C LEU A 102 -1.01 11.75 5.56
N GLY A 103 -1.50 11.37 4.39
CA GLY A 103 -0.69 11.19 3.18
C GLY A 103 0.08 12.42 2.71
N ASP A 104 -0.50 13.59 2.86
CA ASP A 104 0.08 14.87 2.42
C ASP A 104 1.13 15.43 3.38
N MET A 105 1.20 14.90 4.62
CA MET A 105 2.18 15.31 5.61
C MET A 105 3.55 14.72 5.28
N TYR A 106 4.61 15.46 5.56
CA TYR A 106 5.95 14.90 5.55
C TYR A 106 6.08 13.86 6.67
N LEU A 107 6.80 12.79 6.38
CA LEU A 107 6.92 11.66 7.30
C LEU A 107 7.52 12.07 8.65
N GLU A 108 8.46 13.01 8.65
CA GLU A 108 9.14 13.54 9.84
C GLU A 108 8.26 14.47 10.68
N ASP A 109 7.24 15.10 10.08
CA ASP A 109 6.35 16.03 10.76
C ASP A 109 5.18 15.31 11.47
N VAL A 110 5.00 14.02 11.22
CA VAL A 110 3.91 13.25 11.80
C VAL A 110 4.16 13.02 13.28
N THR A 111 3.26 13.53 14.11
CA THR A 111 3.31 13.35 15.56
C THR A 111 2.47 12.15 16.02
N ALA A 112 2.71 11.70 17.26
CA ALA A 112 1.87 10.66 17.89
C ALA A 112 0.39 11.08 18.00
N ASP A 113 0.12 12.39 18.13
CA ASP A 113 -1.24 12.90 18.23
C ASP A 113 -1.96 12.88 16.88
N ASP A 114 -1.26 13.18 15.77
CA ASP A 114 -1.83 13.05 14.43
C ASP A 114 -2.26 11.62 14.15
N ILE A 115 -1.43 10.64 14.54
CA ILE A 115 -1.77 9.23 14.40
C ILE A 115 -2.97 8.86 15.27
N ARG A 116 -3.04 9.35 16.53
CA ARG A 116 -4.20 9.12 17.40
C ARG A 116 -5.47 9.70 16.79
N LEU A 117 -5.42 10.93 16.26
CA LEU A 117 -6.54 11.57 15.59
C LEU A 117 -7.00 10.79 14.36
N ALA A 118 -6.07 10.30 13.54
CA ALA A 118 -6.37 9.45 12.39
C ALA A 118 -7.03 8.12 12.79
N MET A 119 -6.75 7.61 14.00
CA MET A 119 -7.31 6.36 14.52
C MET A 119 -8.72 6.54 15.16
N ILE A 120 -9.15 7.76 15.53
CA ILE A 120 -10.45 8.01 16.18
C ILE A 120 -11.64 7.45 15.35
N PRO A 121 -11.75 7.69 14.04
CA PRO A 121 -12.87 7.16 13.25
C PRO A 121 -12.94 5.63 13.23
N LEU A 122 -11.81 4.96 13.47
CA LEU A 122 -11.72 3.51 13.51
C LEU A 122 -12.27 2.91 14.79
N ALA A 123 -12.41 3.69 15.86
CA ALA A 123 -13.01 3.25 17.11
C ALA A 123 -14.48 2.79 16.93
N SER A 124 -15.18 3.35 15.95
CA SER A 124 -16.55 2.95 15.58
C SER A 124 -16.60 1.72 14.66
N LYS A 125 -15.49 1.29 14.10
CA LYS A 125 -15.35 0.14 13.19
C LYS A 125 -15.03 -1.14 13.96
N SER A 126 -14.78 -2.23 13.22
CA SER A 126 -14.43 -3.52 13.85
C SER A 126 -13.04 -3.50 14.50
N ALA A 127 -12.88 -4.22 15.60
CA ALA A 127 -11.60 -4.38 16.28
C ALA A 127 -10.51 -4.99 15.36
N GLY A 128 -10.90 -5.88 14.44
CA GLY A 128 -9.98 -6.44 13.46
C GLY A 128 -9.41 -5.40 12.49
N LEU A 129 -10.24 -4.47 12.02
CA LEU A 129 -9.78 -3.36 11.17
C LEU A 129 -8.88 -2.41 11.96
N TYR A 130 -9.28 -2.05 13.19
CA TYR A 130 -8.48 -1.21 14.07
C TYR A 130 -7.08 -1.80 14.28
N SER A 131 -7.00 -3.07 14.65
CA SER A 131 -5.73 -3.79 14.85
C SER A 131 -4.89 -3.86 13.57
N LYS A 132 -5.54 -4.06 12.42
CA LYS A 132 -4.84 -4.11 11.13
C LYS A 132 -4.23 -2.76 10.75
N VAL A 133 -4.95 -1.65 10.92
CA VAL A 133 -4.43 -0.30 10.65
C VAL A 133 -3.29 0.04 11.61
N ASN A 134 -3.46 -0.25 12.91
CA ASN A 134 -2.41 -0.05 13.91
C ASN A 134 -1.14 -0.84 13.60
N MET A 135 -1.29 -2.11 13.17
CA MET A 135 -0.14 -2.92 12.73
C MET A 135 0.56 -2.28 11.51
N LEU A 136 -0.20 -1.85 10.50
CA LEU A 136 0.38 -1.25 9.29
C LEU A 136 1.11 0.07 9.59
N LEU A 137 0.52 0.94 10.43
CA LEU A 137 1.18 2.17 10.89
C LEU A 137 2.52 1.83 11.56
N LYS A 138 2.51 0.92 12.55
CA LYS A 138 3.75 0.50 13.22
C LYS A 138 4.79 -0.05 12.26
N CYS A 139 4.40 -0.87 11.28
CA CYS A 139 5.32 -1.44 10.30
C CYS A 139 5.94 -0.37 9.38
N VAL A 140 5.14 0.60 8.92
CA VAL A 140 5.60 1.69 8.05
C VAL A 140 6.57 2.59 8.80
N PHE A 141 6.16 3.13 9.96
CA PHE A 141 6.99 4.04 10.73
C PHE A 141 8.25 3.38 11.30
N TYR A 142 8.18 2.12 11.74
CA TYR A 142 9.36 1.33 12.11
C TYR A 142 10.33 1.14 10.94
N SER A 143 9.81 0.89 9.74
CA SER A 143 10.65 0.79 8.54
C SER A 143 11.31 2.12 8.18
N ALA A 144 10.61 3.23 8.38
CA ALA A 144 11.11 4.58 8.14
C ALA A 144 12.23 4.97 9.11
N GLU A 145 12.04 4.69 10.38
CA GLU A 145 13.05 4.89 11.44
C GLU A 145 14.33 4.08 11.14
N ARG A 146 14.20 2.81 10.79
CA ARG A 146 15.33 1.97 10.38
C ARG A 146 16.04 2.44 9.12
N SER A 147 15.34 3.16 8.26
CA SER A 147 15.89 3.79 7.05
C SER A 147 16.49 5.17 7.32
N GLN A 148 16.57 5.58 8.60
CA GLN A 148 17.10 6.90 9.04
C GLN A 148 16.35 8.09 8.42
N LEU A 149 15.07 7.92 8.11
CA LEU A 149 14.17 9.00 7.68
C LEU A 149 13.44 9.66 8.86
N LEU A 150 13.52 9.04 10.03
CA LEU A 150 12.93 9.51 11.29
C LEU A 150 13.95 9.34 12.42
N GLU A 151 14.01 10.30 13.32
CA GLU A 151 14.82 10.21 14.54
C GLU A 151 14.14 9.33 15.59
N TYR A 152 12.80 9.34 15.66
CA TYR A 152 12.02 8.51 16.56
C TYR A 152 10.72 8.04 15.92
N ASN A 153 10.15 6.96 16.43
CA ASN A 153 8.93 6.35 15.90
C ASN A 153 7.67 6.91 16.61
N PRO A 154 6.83 7.72 15.94
CA PRO A 154 5.63 8.27 16.56
C PRO A 154 4.57 7.22 16.92
N CYS A 155 4.73 5.98 16.43
CA CYS A 155 3.85 4.86 16.77
C CYS A 155 4.24 4.15 18.07
N GLU A 156 5.31 4.58 18.76
CA GLU A 156 5.68 4.02 20.06
C GLU A 156 4.57 4.28 21.09
N GLY A 157 4.23 3.26 21.87
CA GLY A 157 3.18 3.35 22.88
C GLY A 157 1.73 3.35 22.35
N LEU A 158 1.49 3.28 21.03
CA LEU A 158 0.13 3.15 20.49
C LEU A 158 -0.53 1.86 20.97
N SER A 159 -1.74 1.99 21.55
CA SER A 159 -2.53 0.85 21.96
C SER A 159 -2.99 0.02 20.76
N ALA A 160 -2.80 -1.30 20.84
CA ALA A 160 -3.36 -2.23 19.87
C ALA A 160 -4.86 -2.50 20.08
N LYS A 161 -5.42 -2.04 21.20
CA LYS A 161 -6.81 -2.31 21.59
C LYS A 161 -7.72 -1.14 21.20
N GLY A 162 -8.71 -1.41 20.36
CA GLY A 162 -9.70 -0.44 19.93
C GLY A 162 -10.68 -1.07 18.95
N GLY A 163 -11.73 -0.33 18.57
CA GLY A 163 -12.79 -0.79 17.70
C GLY A 163 -13.83 -1.66 18.39
N LYS A 164 -14.96 -1.86 17.70
CA LYS A 164 -16.05 -2.68 18.21
C LYS A 164 -15.71 -4.16 18.15
N PRO A 165 -15.96 -4.94 19.20
CA PRO A 165 -15.76 -6.38 19.17
C PRO A 165 -16.60 -7.03 18.07
N GLY A 166 -16.07 -8.05 17.41
CA GLY A 166 -16.80 -8.84 16.42
C GLY A 166 -17.98 -9.57 17.05
N LYS A 167 -19.04 -9.78 16.28
CA LYS A 167 -20.13 -10.67 16.70
C LYS A 167 -19.58 -12.08 16.86
N LYS A 168 -19.94 -12.76 17.96
CA LYS A 168 -19.68 -14.19 18.10
C LYS A 168 -20.45 -14.92 17.03
N ILE A 169 -19.73 -15.71 16.24
CA ILE A 169 -20.34 -16.64 15.27
C ILE A 169 -20.52 -17.95 16.01
N ASN A 170 -21.78 -18.36 16.16
CA ASN A 170 -22.10 -19.66 16.74
C ASN A 170 -22.10 -20.71 15.63
N ALA A 171 -21.74 -21.95 15.96
CA ALA A 171 -21.93 -23.07 15.07
C ALA A 171 -23.41 -23.30 14.80
N LEU A 172 -23.74 -23.82 13.64
CA LEU A 172 -25.11 -24.23 13.31
C LEU A 172 -25.55 -25.37 14.24
N THR A 173 -26.80 -25.35 14.67
CA THR A 173 -27.42 -26.47 15.37
C THR A 173 -27.74 -27.59 14.38
N ASP A 174 -27.92 -28.83 14.86
CA ASP A 174 -28.27 -29.96 14.01
C ASP A 174 -29.56 -29.73 13.21
N GLU A 175 -30.55 -29.04 13.82
CA GLU A 175 -31.78 -28.67 13.14
C GLU A 175 -31.56 -27.66 12.02
N GLN A 176 -30.69 -26.67 12.25
CA GLN A 176 -30.32 -25.69 11.23
C GLN A 176 -29.52 -26.34 10.09
N VAL A 177 -28.66 -27.31 10.40
CA VAL A 177 -27.93 -28.09 9.39
C VAL A 177 -28.90 -28.91 8.53
N LYS A 178 -29.88 -29.59 9.13
CA LYS A 178 -30.92 -30.31 8.38
C LYS A 178 -31.70 -29.39 7.46
N LEU A 179 -32.20 -28.28 7.99
CA LEU A 179 -32.96 -27.29 7.23
C LEU A 179 -32.11 -26.75 6.05
N LEU A 180 -30.85 -26.41 6.30
CA LEU A 180 -29.93 -25.97 5.26
C LEU A 180 -29.79 -26.99 4.14
N LEU A 181 -29.52 -28.27 4.49
CA LEU A 181 -29.32 -29.34 3.51
C LEU A 181 -30.58 -29.61 2.70
N ASP A 182 -31.76 -29.59 3.34
CA ASP A 182 -33.05 -29.78 2.66
C ASP A 182 -33.35 -28.61 1.71
N THR A 183 -33.03 -27.38 2.12
CA THR A 183 -33.24 -26.17 1.30
C THR A 183 -32.36 -26.16 0.05
N VAL A 184 -31.10 -26.61 0.16
CA VAL A 184 -30.15 -26.58 -0.96
C VAL A 184 -30.13 -27.88 -1.77
N ARG A 185 -30.94 -28.87 -1.40
CA ARG A 185 -31.02 -30.16 -2.12
C ARG A 185 -31.42 -29.93 -3.58
N GLY A 186 -30.62 -30.49 -4.51
CA GLY A 186 -30.81 -30.31 -5.95
C GLY A 186 -30.30 -28.98 -6.52
N LEU A 187 -29.80 -28.06 -5.70
CA LEU A 187 -29.15 -26.84 -6.16
C LEU A 187 -27.63 -27.03 -6.40
N PRO A 188 -27.02 -26.26 -7.28
CA PRO A 188 -25.57 -26.35 -7.57
C PRO A 188 -24.66 -26.32 -6.33
N PRO A 189 -24.92 -25.52 -5.27
CA PRO A 189 -24.04 -25.45 -4.11
C PRO A 189 -24.17 -26.64 -3.14
N TYR A 190 -25.08 -27.58 -3.37
CA TYR A 190 -25.34 -28.71 -2.45
C TYR A 190 -24.06 -29.50 -2.13
N THR A 191 -23.34 -29.96 -3.15
CA THR A 191 -22.10 -30.74 -2.99
C THR A 191 -21.02 -29.93 -2.24
N PHE A 192 -20.88 -28.65 -2.55
CA PHE A 192 -19.94 -27.77 -1.85
C PHE A 192 -20.27 -27.67 -0.36
N ILE A 193 -21.54 -27.45 -0.02
CA ILE A 193 -22.02 -27.33 1.37
C ILE A 193 -21.85 -28.65 2.12
N MET A 194 -22.14 -29.79 1.47
CA MET A 194 -21.92 -31.12 2.05
C MET A 194 -20.44 -31.33 2.39
N ILE A 195 -19.53 -31.04 1.47
CA ILE A 195 -18.11 -31.16 1.71
C ILE A 195 -17.67 -30.22 2.84
N ALA A 196 -18.12 -28.96 2.84
CA ALA A 196 -17.79 -28.00 3.89
C ALA A 196 -18.22 -28.47 5.29
N LEU A 197 -19.45 -28.99 5.41
CA LEU A 197 -20.00 -29.44 6.69
C LEU A 197 -19.30 -30.69 7.24
N TYR A 198 -18.99 -31.66 6.39
CA TYR A 198 -18.49 -32.95 6.84
C TYR A 198 -16.96 -33.07 6.84
N SER A 199 -16.23 -32.29 6.01
CA SER A 199 -14.78 -32.33 5.97
C SER A 199 -14.10 -31.25 6.82
N GLY A 200 -14.81 -30.16 7.16
CA GLY A 200 -14.23 -29.02 7.84
C GLY A 200 -13.20 -28.23 7.01
N LEU A 201 -13.13 -28.49 5.72
CA LEU A 201 -12.22 -27.80 4.81
C LEU A 201 -12.60 -26.34 4.64
N ARG A 202 -11.59 -25.47 4.46
CA ARG A 202 -11.82 -24.07 4.14
C ARG A 202 -12.37 -23.91 2.73
N ARG A 203 -13.10 -22.83 2.48
CA ARG A 203 -13.71 -22.55 1.16
C ARG A 203 -12.72 -22.72 0.00
N GLU A 204 -11.52 -22.17 0.12
CA GLU A 204 -10.52 -22.24 -0.95
C GLU A 204 -9.96 -23.65 -1.13
N GLU A 205 -9.88 -24.43 -0.07
CA GLU A 205 -9.48 -25.84 -0.11
C GLU A 205 -10.54 -26.67 -0.83
N ILE A 206 -11.82 -26.43 -0.57
CA ILE A 206 -12.92 -27.11 -1.26
C ILE A 206 -12.93 -26.76 -2.75
N LEU A 207 -12.75 -25.47 -3.09
CA LEU A 207 -12.69 -25.02 -4.49
C LEU A 207 -11.47 -25.58 -5.24
N GLY A 208 -10.39 -25.91 -4.52
CA GLY A 208 -9.19 -26.55 -5.06
C GLY A 208 -9.28 -28.05 -5.24
N LEU A 209 -10.32 -28.70 -4.73
CA LEU A 209 -10.49 -30.15 -4.88
C LEU A 209 -10.67 -30.55 -6.34
N ARG A 210 -9.92 -31.56 -6.76
CA ARG A 210 -10.06 -32.20 -8.09
C ARG A 210 -10.75 -33.54 -7.95
N ILE A 211 -11.64 -33.88 -8.87
CA ILE A 211 -12.38 -35.14 -8.89
C ILE A 211 -11.44 -36.35 -8.87
N SER A 212 -10.28 -36.24 -9.53
CA SER A 212 -9.26 -37.32 -9.55
C SER A 212 -8.62 -37.59 -8.19
N GLY A 213 -8.73 -36.67 -7.23
CA GLY A 213 -8.23 -36.86 -5.85
C GLY A 213 -9.32 -37.24 -4.85
N CYS A 214 -10.58 -37.34 -5.29
CA CYS A 214 -11.75 -37.52 -4.42
C CYS A 214 -12.18 -39.00 -4.23
N SER A 215 -11.44 -39.99 -4.70
CA SER A 215 -11.80 -41.42 -4.55
C SER A 215 -12.20 -41.80 -3.11
N TYR A 216 -11.50 -41.25 -2.11
CA TYR A 216 -11.78 -41.50 -0.70
C TYR A 216 -12.93 -40.67 -0.12
N ALA A 217 -13.08 -39.44 -0.55
CA ALA A 217 -14.10 -38.52 0.00
C ALA A 217 -15.53 -38.92 -0.44
N VAL A 218 -15.69 -39.47 -1.65
CA VAL A 218 -16.97 -39.95 -2.14
C VAL A 218 -17.41 -41.21 -1.39
N HIS A 219 -16.48 -42.10 -1.04
CA HIS A 219 -16.79 -43.33 -0.27
C HIS A 219 -17.26 -42.98 1.16
N LEU A 220 -16.60 -42.03 1.84
CA LEU A 220 -17.01 -41.59 3.19
C LEU A 220 -18.40 -40.92 3.20
N CYS A 221 -18.75 -40.17 2.18
CA CYS A 221 -20.08 -39.60 2.05
C CYS A 221 -21.20 -40.64 1.82
N THR A 222 -20.92 -41.69 1.03
CA THR A 222 -21.91 -42.72 0.77
C THR A 222 -22.11 -43.68 1.95
N GLU A 223 -21.04 -44.02 2.67
CA GLU A 223 -21.13 -44.88 3.87
C GLU A 223 -21.80 -44.16 5.04
N SER A 224 -21.53 -42.82 5.24
CA SER A 224 -22.19 -42.02 6.27
C SER A 224 -23.70 -41.86 6.02
N MET A 225 -24.15 -41.89 4.76
CA MET A 225 -25.58 -41.93 4.43
C MET A 225 -26.24 -43.30 4.65
N ALA A 226 -25.50 -44.39 4.55
CA ALA A 226 -26.02 -45.75 4.76
C ALA A 226 -26.20 -46.11 6.24
N LEU A 227 -25.41 -45.48 7.15
CA LEU A 227 -25.47 -45.76 8.58
C LEU A 227 -26.53 -44.91 9.36
N ARG A 228 -27.30 -44.07 8.69
CA ARG A 228 -28.36 -43.26 9.26
C ARG A 228 -29.77 -43.56 8.74
N LYS A 229 -30.01 -44.83 8.34
CA LYS A 229 -31.38 -45.36 8.12
C LYS A 229 -31.88 -46.10 9.33
#